data_a2ed3a12408cde16bc3f59e323ae5d47
#
_entry.id   a2ed3a12408cde16bc3f59e323ae5d47
#
_cell.length_a   1.000
_cell.length_b   1.000
_cell.length_c   1.000
_cell.angle_alpha   90.00
_cell.angle_beta   90.00
_cell.angle_gamma   90.00
#
_symmetry.space_group_name_H-M   'P 1'
#
loop_
_entity.id
_entity.type
_entity.pdbx_description
1 polymer ?
#
loop_
_entity_poly.entity_id
_entity_poly.type
_entity_poly.pdbx_seq_one_letter_code
_entity_poly.pdbx_strand_id
1 'polypeptide(L)'
;MKTENHFTNNQDNFSPGGSSLEKDFRKLINDKRFHDFAIKCSDGKPVYGCKAILATRSDVFDKYIFNKSAESKNNCSFKDINSSAMKVILEFLYTSKVESLTFNNAIEVYYASIHFKLIELQDHIIEFTKSLVNGDVDIGRKLLSECVEKFTLKVDNKISHILVDWVAKNKLERDINDSLSLKGLRYLLEKTFNTKIPFATPEFNIWEYSLTKAIRKVMKKETLVKEILNKNSFSICNPQQIEELNLCLTPLISYIDLNRMNAKEIKQQVAPFNIYSDKKISDVYYSKALNEELEFIRGAPIFKWKNNGMNKLFNVPNNGFTVTAFIQESVLGDLIFKGKGVYEWNILIEKLNNKVYIGICDINVSLNKNDQGYHGWVLGSDGYVYHEKKWKWYDAKFKEGDKVTIHLNMKNGTCAFSVNNIRKPTVSEWNISSQVSPIVSLGYGSKLRIE
;
A
#
# COMPACT_ATOMS: atom_id res chain seq x y z
N MET A 1 43.00 55.99 -20.32
CA MET A 1 42.47 54.64 -20.61
C MET A 1 43.13 53.66 -19.65
N LYS A 2 42.43 53.27 -18.61
CA LYS A 2 42.83 52.19 -17.67
C LYS A 2 41.90 51.04 -17.94
N THR A 3 42.44 49.92 -18.39
CA THR A 3 41.73 48.66 -18.54
C THR A 3 41.72 47.95 -17.18
N GLU A 4 40.55 47.83 -16.60
CA GLU A 4 40.35 47.00 -15.38
C GLU A 4 40.10 45.55 -15.84
N ASN A 5 41.01 44.67 -15.42
CA ASN A 5 40.86 43.21 -15.52
C ASN A 5 39.96 42.74 -14.40
N HIS A 6 38.73 42.29 -14.72
CA HIS A 6 37.90 41.50 -13.82
C HIS A 6 38.43 40.07 -13.74
N PHE A 7 39.14 39.75 -12.68
CA PHE A 7 39.36 38.38 -12.24
C PHE A 7 38.09 37.90 -11.51
N THR A 8 37.36 37.04 -12.12
CA THR A 8 36.30 36.26 -11.45
C THR A 8 36.96 35.24 -10.54
N ASN A 9 36.93 35.49 -9.22
CA ASN A 9 37.30 34.53 -8.20
C ASN A 9 36.27 33.41 -8.14
N ASN A 10 36.54 32.27 -8.79
CA ASN A 10 35.95 30.99 -8.42
C ASN A 10 36.59 30.57 -7.11
N GLN A 11 35.96 30.92 -5.99
CA GLN A 11 36.26 30.30 -4.70
C GLN A 11 35.66 28.91 -4.71
N ASP A 12 36.47 27.92 -5.14
CA ASP A 12 36.24 26.53 -4.77
C ASP A 12 36.27 26.43 -3.25
N ASN A 13 35.12 26.15 -2.64
CA ASN A 13 34.98 25.92 -1.20
C ASN A 13 35.70 24.61 -0.81
N PHE A 14 37.02 24.65 -0.80
CA PHE A 14 37.84 23.58 -0.25
C PHE A 14 37.76 23.62 1.27
N SER A 15 36.88 22.79 1.88
CA SER A 15 36.98 22.51 3.32
C SER A 15 38.35 21.83 3.58
N PRO A 16 39.17 22.35 4.52
CA PRO A 16 40.45 21.74 4.82
C PRO A 16 40.26 20.28 5.25
N GLY A 17 41.14 19.39 4.78
CA GLY A 17 41.16 17.98 5.19
C GLY A 17 41.35 17.85 6.70
N GLY A 18 40.82 16.74 7.30
CA GLY A 18 40.89 16.48 8.72
C GLY A 18 39.79 17.10 9.58
N SER A 19 38.84 17.83 9.00
CA SER A 19 37.72 18.42 9.75
C SER A 19 36.59 17.43 10.02
N SER A 20 36.40 16.43 9.17
CA SER A 20 35.38 15.39 9.30
C SER A 20 35.81 14.14 8.52
N LEU A 21 35.92 13.02 9.22
CA LEU A 21 36.26 11.75 8.62
C LEU A 21 35.32 11.38 7.48
N GLU A 22 34.01 11.57 7.66
CA GLU A 22 33.01 11.34 6.63
C GLU A 22 33.26 12.18 5.38
N LYS A 23 33.45 13.50 5.54
CA LYS A 23 33.70 14.42 4.42
C LYS A 23 34.97 14.07 3.68
N ASP A 24 36.01 13.65 4.39
CA ASP A 24 37.29 13.27 3.81
C ASP A 24 37.18 11.95 3.04
N PHE A 25 36.49 10.94 3.60
CA PHE A 25 36.23 9.70 2.88
C PHE A 25 35.30 9.89 1.67
N ARG A 26 34.33 10.79 1.73
CA ARG A 26 33.46 11.12 0.61
C ARG A 26 34.24 11.67 -0.59
N LYS A 27 35.30 12.46 -0.35
CA LYS A 27 36.18 12.92 -1.42
C LYS A 27 36.88 11.79 -2.17
N LEU A 28 37.23 10.70 -1.47
CA LEU A 28 37.91 9.54 -2.07
C LEU A 28 37.03 8.80 -3.10
N ILE A 29 35.70 8.87 -3.00
CA ILE A 29 34.78 8.20 -3.94
C ILE A 29 35.02 8.65 -5.39
N ASN A 30 35.35 9.93 -5.59
CA ASN A 30 35.55 10.51 -6.91
C ASN A 30 37.04 10.78 -7.24
N ASP A 31 37.95 10.52 -6.32
CA ASP A 31 39.39 10.79 -6.53
C ASP A 31 40.08 9.59 -7.18
N LYS A 32 40.38 9.74 -8.47
CA LYS A 32 41.00 8.68 -9.30
C LYS A 32 42.32 8.15 -8.75
N ARG A 33 43.02 8.90 -7.91
CA ARG A 33 44.31 8.47 -7.32
C ARG A 33 44.12 7.28 -6.38
N PHE A 34 42.92 7.10 -5.82
CA PHE A 34 42.58 6.02 -4.90
C PHE A 34 41.76 4.90 -5.55
N HIS A 35 41.58 4.94 -6.89
CA HIS A 35 40.83 3.94 -7.66
C HIS A 35 41.73 2.78 -8.05
N ASP A 36 41.97 1.84 -7.13
CA ASP A 36 42.80 0.65 -7.35
C ASP A 36 41.98 -0.63 -7.58
N PHE A 37 40.63 -0.53 -7.59
CA PHE A 37 39.72 -1.64 -7.85
C PHE A 37 38.57 -1.22 -8.79
N ALA A 38 38.36 -2.01 -9.86
CA ALA A 38 37.30 -1.77 -10.84
C ALA A 38 36.13 -2.73 -10.61
N ILE A 39 34.92 -2.20 -10.60
CA ILE A 39 33.66 -2.94 -10.41
C ILE A 39 32.85 -2.83 -11.70
N LYS A 40 32.69 -3.93 -12.44
CA LYS A 40 31.87 -3.99 -13.64
C LYS A 40 30.41 -4.26 -13.25
N CYS A 41 29.52 -3.33 -13.60
CA CYS A 41 28.10 -3.38 -13.28
C CYS A 41 27.26 -3.97 -14.43
N SER A 42 25.99 -4.34 -14.14
CA SER A 42 25.08 -4.98 -15.08
C SER A 42 24.77 -4.11 -16.32
N ASP A 43 24.80 -2.80 -16.18
CA ASP A 43 24.58 -1.81 -17.26
C ASP A 43 25.87 -1.53 -18.08
N GLY A 44 26.93 -2.32 -17.88
CA GLY A 44 28.20 -2.20 -18.57
C GLY A 44 29.08 -1.03 -18.13
N LYS A 45 28.60 -0.17 -17.23
CA LYS A 45 29.34 0.99 -16.72
C LYS A 45 30.24 0.57 -15.57
N PRO A 46 31.56 0.82 -15.63
CA PRO A 46 32.45 0.53 -14.51
C PRO A 46 32.27 1.56 -13.39
N VAL A 47 32.40 1.08 -12.15
CA VAL A 47 32.51 1.91 -10.95
C VAL A 47 33.83 1.56 -10.28
N TYR A 48 34.51 2.54 -9.71
CA TYR A 48 35.83 2.34 -9.14
C TYR A 48 35.81 2.62 -7.64
N GLY A 49 36.69 1.92 -6.90
CA GLY A 49 36.83 2.09 -5.48
C GLY A 49 38.22 1.77 -4.96
N CYS A 50 38.43 2.04 -3.67
CA CYS A 50 39.67 1.74 -2.95
C CYS A 50 39.52 0.38 -2.26
N LYS A 51 40.40 -0.57 -2.61
CA LYS A 51 40.44 -1.94 -2.05
C LYS A 51 40.42 -1.98 -0.53
N ALA A 52 41.22 -1.13 0.10
CA ALA A 52 41.35 -1.12 1.55
C ALA A 52 40.00 -0.79 2.21
N ILE A 53 39.28 0.22 1.69
CA ILE A 53 37.96 0.62 2.22
C ILE A 53 36.93 -0.48 1.91
N LEU A 54 36.86 -0.94 0.66
CA LEU A 54 35.90 -1.95 0.25
C LEU A 54 36.00 -3.23 1.06
N ALA A 55 37.20 -3.76 1.23
CA ALA A 55 37.46 -5.00 1.97
C ALA A 55 37.19 -4.84 3.47
N THR A 56 37.58 -3.71 4.06
CA THR A 56 37.38 -3.46 5.50
C THR A 56 35.89 -3.28 5.83
N ARG A 57 35.10 -2.74 4.90
CA ARG A 57 33.70 -2.37 5.11
C ARG A 57 32.69 -3.40 4.60
N SER A 58 33.14 -4.44 3.85
CA SER A 58 32.27 -5.48 3.30
C SER A 58 33.00 -6.81 3.16
N ASP A 59 32.54 -7.82 3.91
CA ASP A 59 33.01 -9.21 3.79
C ASP A 59 32.90 -9.78 2.37
N VAL A 60 31.93 -9.26 1.59
CA VAL A 60 31.74 -9.67 0.21
C VAL A 60 32.87 -9.14 -0.65
N PHE A 61 33.20 -7.84 -0.53
CA PHE A 61 34.34 -7.26 -1.24
C PHE A 61 35.68 -7.83 -0.75
N ASP A 62 35.84 -8.08 0.55
CA ASP A 62 37.04 -8.72 1.09
C ASP A 62 37.35 -10.05 0.39
N LYS A 63 36.31 -10.89 0.24
CA LYS A 63 36.43 -12.17 -0.49
C LYS A 63 36.80 -11.98 -1.96
N TYR A 64 36.23 -11.01 -2.66
CA TYR A 64 36.58 -10.74 -4.06
C TYR A 64 37.99 -10.19 -4.22
N ILE A 65 38.47 -9.39 -3.29
CA ILE A 65 39.76 -8.72 -3.36
C ILE A 65 40.90 -9.66 -2.93
N PHE A 66 40.70 -10.45 -1.87
CA PHE A 66 41.78 -11.23 -1.23
C PHE A 66 41.65 -12.74 -1.40
N ASN A 67 40.64 -13.28 -2.07
CA ASN A 67 40.54 -14.70 -2.32
C ASN A 67 41.64 -15.16 -3.27
N LYS A 68 42.45 -16.16 -2.83
CA LYS A 68 43.63 -16.64 -3.52
C LYS A 68 43.38 -17.30 -4.88
N SER A 69 42.14 -17.66 -5.21
CA SER A 69 41.74 -18.37 -6.44
C SER A 69 41.33 -17.44 -7.61
N ALA A 70 41.29 -16.13 -7.44
CA ALA A 70 40.88 -15.20 -8.48
C ALA A 70 42.08 -14.74 -9.32
N GLU A 71 42.08 -15.00 -10.62
CA GLU A 71 43.07 -14.58 -11.59
C GLU A 71 43.22 -13.08 -11.75
N SER A 72 42.25 -12.31 -11.29
CA SER A 72 42.24 -10.84 -11.45
C SER A 72 42.02 -10.14 -10.11
N LYS A 73 43.12 -9.71 -9.52
CA LYS A 73 43.15 -9.05 -8.21
C LYS A 73 42.67 -7.60 -8.20
N ASN A 74 42.31 -7.00 -9.37
CA ASN A 74 42.03 -5.58 -9.49
C ASN A 74 40.61 -5.27 -10.03
N ASN A 75 39.76 -6.29 -10.25
CA ASN A 75 38.41 -6.10 -10.70
C ASN A 75 37.45 -7.20 -10.26
N CYS A 76 36.14 -6.90 -10.26
CA CYS A 76 35.07 -7.87 -10.13
C CYS A 76 33.92 -7.49 -11.03
N SER A 77 32.94 -8.41 -11.18
CA SER A 77 31.73 -8.16 -11.99
C SER A 77 30.48 -8.62 -11.27
N PHE A 78 29.46 -7.76 -11.26
CA PHE A 78 28.12 -8.04 -10.75
C PHE A 78 27.11 -7.91 -11.89
N LYS A 79 26.54 -9.06 -12.31
CA LYS A 79 25.63 -9.12 -13.47
C LYS A 79 24.22 -8.56 -13.17
N ASP A 80 23.87 -8.48 -11.89
CA ASP A 80 22.52 -8.13 -11.43
C ASP A 80 22.45 -6.77 -10.69
N ILE A 81 23.57 -6.07 -10.56
CA ILE A 81 23.67 -4.78 -9.86
C ILE A 81 24.14 -3.71 -10.86
N ASN A 82 23.33 -2.68 -11.06
CA ASN A 82 23.65 -1.57 -11.95
C ASN A 82 24.60 -0.53 -11.30
N SER A 83 25.19 0.32 -12.12
CA SER A 83 26.15 1.33 -11.66
C SER A 83 25.55 2.38 -10.73
N SER A 84 24.25 2.69 -10.87
CA SER A 84 23.56 3.62 -9.98
C SER A 84 23.45 3.07 -8.56
N ALA A 85 23.01 1.84 -8.41
CA ALA A 85 22.95 1.17 -7.10
C ALA A 85 24.36 0.99 -6.51
N MET A 86 25.35 0.57 -7.33
CA MET A 86 26.71 0.40 -6.87
C MET A 86 27.32 1.69 -6.31
N LYS A 87 27.05 2.84 -6.91
CA LYS A 87 27.52 4.13 -6.39
C LYS A 87 26.95 4.43 -5.00
N VAL A 88 25.68 4.11 -4.74
CA VAL A 88 25.07 4.27 -3.41
C VAL A 88 25.69 3.27 -2.41
N ILE A 89 25.97 2.04 -2.82
CA ILE A 89 26.70 1.07 -2.00
C ILE A 89 28.08 1.62 -1.62
N LEU A 90 28.83 2.16 -2.59
CA LEU A 90 30.14 2.77 -2.29
C LEU A 90 30.00 3.95 -1.33
N GLU A 91 29.06 4.86 -1.58
CA GLU A 91 28.81 5.98 -0.68
C GLU A 91 28.61 5.51 0.77
N PHE A 92 27.77 4.49 0.97
CA PHE A 92 27.55 3.89 2.30
C PHE A 92 28.82 3.27 2.89
N LEU A 93 29.58 2.50 2.09
CA LEU A 93 30.81 1.88 2.57
C LEU A 93 31.87 2.91 2.98
N TYR A 94 31.94 4.05 2.29
CA TYR A 94 32.89 5.12 2.60
C TYR A 94 32.47 6.00 3.78
N THR A 95 31.16 6.29 3.90
CA THR A 95 30.68 7.34 4.80
C THR A 95 29.71 6.88 5.88
N SER A 96 29.21 5.65 5.82
CA SER A 96 28.07 5.12 6.61
C SER A 96 26.79 5.96 6.47
N LYS A 97 26.71 6.82 5.45
CA LYS A 97 25.53 7.64 5.11
C LYS A 97 25.15 7.47 3.65
N VAL A 98 23.93 7.87 3.32
CA VAL A 98 23.39 7.78 1.98
C VAL A 98 22.64 9.06 1.65
N GLU A 99 23.20 9.88 0.75
CA GLU A 99 22.59 11.11 0.24
C GLU A 99 22.10 10.94 -1.21
N SER A 100 22.68 9.99 -1.94
CA SER A 100 22.35 9.70 -3.34
C SER A 100 21.20 8.72 -3.52
N LEU A 101 20.51 8.32 -2.43
CA LEU A 101 19.32 7.50 -2.49
C LEU A 101 18.14 8.31 -3.04
N THR A 102 17.49 7.77 -4.05
CA THR A 102 16.35 8.39 -4.72
C THR A 102 15.23 7.38 -4.94
N PHE A 103 14.03 7.87 -5.21
CA PHE A 103 12.92 7.04 -5.62
C PHE A 103 13.28 6.06 -6.77
N ASN A 104 14.01 6.52 -7.78
CA ASN A 104 14.34 5.72 -8.97
C ASN A 104 15.39 4.63 -8.74
N ASN A 105 16.14 4.66 -7.63
CA ASN A 105 17.17 3.66 -7.34
C ASN A 105 16.91 2.85 -6.07
N ALA A 106 15.88 3.17 -5.28
CA ALA A 106 15.63 2.58 -3.98
C ALA A 106 15.55 1.04 -4.01
N ILE A 107 14.81 0.46 -4.94
CA ILE A 107 14.66 -1.00 -5.08
C ILE A 107 15.98 -1.67 -5.51
N GLU A 108 16.69 -1.06 -6.45
CA GLU A 108 17.98 -1.57 -6.92
C GLU A 108 19.04 -1.51 -5.81
N VAL A 109 19.06 -0.41 -5.02
CA VAL A 109 19.98 -0.27 -3.88
C VAL A 109 19.62 -1.26 -2.77
N TYR A 110 18.32 -1.48 -2.52
CA TYR A 110 17.88 -2.48 -1.54
C TYR A 110 18.33 -3.89 -1.95
N TYR A 111 18.18 -4.25 -3.22
CA TYR A 111 18.67 -5.51 -3.76
C TYR A 111 20.20 -5.66 -3.58
N ALA A 112 20.94 -4.63 -3.93
CA ALA A 112 22.39 -4.61 -3.76
C ALA A 112 22.79 -4.70 -2.28
N SER A 113 22.10 -4.02 -1.38
CA SER A 113 22.36 -4.05 0.06
C SER A 113 22.19 -5.44 0.67
N ILE A 114 21.23 -6.24 0.18
CA ILE A 114 21.09 -7.65 0.55
C ILE A 114 22.31 -8.46 0.06
N HIS A 115 22.70 -8.26 -1.20
CA HIS A 115 23.87 -8.95 -1.77
C HIS A 115 25.14 -8.70 -0.95
N PHE A 116 25.37 -7.44 -0.57
CA PHE A 116 26.53 -7.04 0.24
C PHE A 116 26.34 -7.21 1.75
N LYS A 117 25.20 -7.73 2.22
CA LYS A 117 24.85 -7.96 3.63
C LYS A 117 24.91 -6.69 4.49
N LEU A 118 24.54 -5.54 3.95
CA LEU A 118 24.58 -4.23 4.60
C LEU A 118 23.24 -3.96 5.32
N ILE A 119 23.07 -4.51 6.52
CA ILE A 119 21.78 -4.46 7.26
C ILE A 119 21.38 -3.02 7.58
N GLU A 120 22.31 -2.19 8.06
CA GLU A 120 22.03 -0.77 8.37
C GLU A 120 21.54 0.00 7.13
N LEU A 121 22.13 -0.28 5.95
CA LEU A 121 21.67 0.31 4.69
C LEU A 121 20.27 -0.19 4.32
N GLN A 122 19.96 -1.47 4.54
CA GLN A 122 18.60 -1.99 4.31
C GLN A 122 17.58 -1.26 5.15
N ASP A 123 17.86 -1.05 6.43
CA ASP A 123 16.96 -0.34 7.35
C ASP A 123 16.79 1.15 6.94
N HIS A 124 17.87 1.82 6.50
CA HIS A 124 17.79 3.17 5.93
C HIS A 124 16.87 3.24 4.70
N ILE A 125 16.99 2.28 3.77
CA ILE A 125 16.16 2.22 2.57
C ILE A 125 14.70 1.94 2.91
N ILE A 126 14.44 1.10 3.91
CA ILE A 126 13.09 0.82 4.41
C ILE A 126 12.44 2.10 4.93
N GLU A 127 13.11 2.85 5.80
CA GLU A 127 12.57 4.11 6.34
C GLU A 127 12.40 5.17 5.25
N PHE A 128 13.33 5.28 4.32
CA PHE A 128 13.20 6.15 3.16
C PHE A 128 11.97 5.77 2.31
N THR A 129 11.78 4.46 2.04
CA THR A 129 10.62 3.95 1.29
C THR A 129 9.31 4.29 2.00
N LYS A 130 9.22 4.09 3.31
CA LYS A 130 8.04 4.48 4.11
C LYS A 130 7.74 5.98 4.00
N SER A 131 8.76 6.83 4.02
CA SER A 131 8.57 8.27 3.87
C SER A 131 8.04 8.64 2.48
N LEU A 132 8.54 8.01 1.43
CA LEU A 132 8.11 8.23 0.05
C LEU A 132 6.64 7.87 -0.17
N VAL A 133 6.24 6.66 0.27
CA VAL A 133 4.87 6.17 0.02
C VAL A 133 3.81 6.96 0.78
N ASN A 134 4.15 7.56 1.93
CA ASN A 134 3.21 8.41 2.67
C ASN A 134 2.83 9.69 1.92
N GLY A 135 3.62 10.12 0.94
CA GLY A 135 3.38 11.35 0.15
C GLY A 135 2.53 11.11 -1.10
N ASP A 136 2.62 9.95 -1.73
CA ASP A 136 1.96 9.65 -3.01
C ASP A 136 1.60 8.17 -3.13
N VAL A 137 0.31 7.91 -3.44
CA VAL A 137 -0.24 6.55 -3.60
C VAL A 137 0.39 5.82 -4.78
N ASP A 138 0.67 6.50 -5.86
CA ASP A 138 1.20 5.89 -7.08
C ASP A 138 2.67 5.48 -6.95
N ILE A 139 3.43 6.17 -6.11
CA ILE A 139 4.81 5.80 -5.76
C ILE A 139 4.87 4.38 -5.18
N GLY A 140 3.99 4.04 -4.24
CA GLY A 140 3.95 2.70 -3.65
C GLY A 140 3.63 1.61 -4.67
N ARG A 141 2.72 1.87 -5.61
CA ARG A 141 2.37 0.96 -6.71
C ARG A 141 3.54 0.72 -7.66
N LYS A 142 4.26 1.79 -8.02
CA LYS A 142 5.44 1.71 -8.88
C LYS A 142 6.57 0.95 -8.19
N LEU A 143 6.89 1.27 -6.94
CA LEU A 143 7.91 0.57 -6.16
C LEU A 143 7.59 -0.92 -5.98
N LEU A 144 6.30 -1.28 -5.74
CA LEU A 144 5.89 -2.67 -5.67
C LEU A 144 6.12 -3.39 -7.00
N SER A 145 5.81 -2.75 -8.11
CA SER A 145 6.03 -3.30 -9.45
C SER A 145 7.52 -3.55 -9.74
N GLU A 146 8.37 -2.57 -9.43
CA GLU A 146 9.82 -2.67 -9.56
C GLU A 146 10.40 -3.75 -8.63
N CYS A 147 9.89 -3.84 -7.39
CA CYS A 147 10.29 -4.85 -6.42
C CYS A 147 10.00 -6.27 -6.95
N VAL A 148 8.80 -6.50 -7.47
CA VAL A 148 8.40 -7.80 -8.03
C VAL A 148 9.18 -8.17 -9.30
N GLU A 149 9.61 -7.20 -10.07
CA GLU A 149 10.47 -7.43 -11.24
C GLU A 149 11.91 -7.73 -10.86
N LYS A 150 12.43 -7.07 -9.84
CA LYS A 150 13.80 -7.25 -9.38
C LYS A 150 14.02 -8.52 -8.57
N PHE A 151 13.09 -8.79 -7.65
CA PHE A 151 13.15 -9.99 -6.82
C PHE A 151 12.33 -11.11 -7.46
N THR A 152 12.84 -12.34 -7.41
CA THR A 152 12.02 -13.48 -7.82
C THR A 152 10.83 -13.61 -6.87
N LEU A 153 9.64 -13.93 -7.40
CA LEU A 153 8.38 -14.03 -6.65
C LEU A 153 8.43 -14.95 -5.41
N LYS A 154 9.45 -15.81 -5.33
CA LYS A 154 9.64 -16.77 -4.22
C LYS A 154 10.41 -16.19 -3.03
N VAL A 155 11.05 -15.02 -3.18
CA VAL A 155 11.88 -14.43 -2.11
C VAL A 155 11.07 -13.36 -1.40
N ASP A 156 10.55 -13.70 -0.23
CA ASP A 156 9.99 -12.73 0.70
C ASP A 156 11.09 -11.84 1.27
N ASN A 157 10.85 -10.55 1.23
CA ASN A 157 11.76 -9.55 1.79
C ASN A 157 10.99 -8.44 2.50
N LYS A 158 11.64 -7.75 3.44
CA LYS A 158 10.98 -6.74 4.28
C LYS A 158 10.33 -5.61 3.47
N ILE A 159 10.98 -5.15 2.38
CA ILE A 159 10.45 -4.03 1.59
C ILE A 159 9.19 -4.44 0.82
N SER A 160 9.12 -5.68 0.28
CA SER A 160 7.93 -6.15 -0.42
C SER A 160 6.72 -6.26 0.52
N HIS A 161 6.91 -6.69 1.77
CA HIS A 161 5.84 -6.73 2.77
C HIS A 161 5.29 -5.33 3.08
N ILE A 162 6.18 -4.35 3.27
CA ILE A 162 5.78 -2.96 3.53
C ILE A 162 5.00 -2.38 2.34
N LEU A 163 5.47 -2.64 1.12
CA LEU A 163 4.82 -2.17 -0.10
C LEU A 163 3.46 -2.85 -0.33
N VAL A 164 3.36 -4.17 -0.07
CA VAL A 164 2.09 -4.91 -0.13
C VAL A 164 1.10 -4.34 0.88
N ASP A 165 1.50 -4.19 2.15
CA ASP A 165 0.65 -3.64 3.20
C ASP A 165 0.18 -2.22 2.83
N TRP A 166 1.07 -1.39 2.33
CA TRP A 166 0.75 -0.02 1.95
C TRP A 166 -0.19 0.05 0.74
N VAL A 167 0.09 -0.71 -0.35
CA VAL A 167 -0.76 -0.72 -1.55
C VAL A 167 -2.13 -1.32 -1.24
N ALA A 168 -2.21 -2.38 -0.42
CA ALA A 168 -3.46 -2.98 0.01
C ALA A 168 -4.36 -1.99 0.77
N LYS A 169 -3.78 -1.11 1.58
CA LYS A 169 -4.48 -0.06 2.33
C LYS A 169 -5.00 1.09 1.47
N ASN A 170 -4.62 1.17 0.22
CA ASN A 170 -5.03 2.21 -0.69
C ASN A 170 -5.91 1.63 -1.80
N LYS A 171 -7.06 2.28 -2.05
CA LYS A 171 -8.02 1.81 -3.04
C LYS A 171 -7.40 1.76 -4.43
N LEU A 172 -7.54 0.63 -5.12
CA LEU A 172 -7.16 0.49 -6.51
C LEU A 172 -8.18 1.21 -7.39
N GLU A 173 -7.75 2.25 -8.08
CA GLU A 173 -8.58 3.05 -8.98
C GLU A 173 -8.18 2.77 -10.43
N ARG A 174 -9.16 2.82 -11.34
CA ARG A 174 -8.98 2.54 -12.78
C ARG A 174 -8.36 3.74 -13.51
N ASP A 175 -7.34 4.37 -12.93
CA ASP A 175 -6.65 5.48 -13.59
C ASP A 175 -5.84 5.00 -14.81
N ILE A 176 -5.72 5.86 -15.81
CA ILE A 176 -4.90 5.63 -17.01
C ILE A 176 -3.41 5.63 -16.63
N ASN A 177 -3.03 6.46 -15.68
CA ASN A 177 -1.63 6.66 -15.26
C ASN A 177 -1.18 5.74 -14.13
N ASP A 178 -2.02 4.78 -13.72
CA ASP A 178 -1.71 3.87 -12.62
C ASP A 178 -0.48 2.99 -12.94
N SER A 179 0.54 3.09 -12.11
CA SER A 179 1.86 2.46 -12.30
C SER A 179 1.98 1.03 -11.78
N LEU A 180 0.92 0.44 -11.15
CA LEU A 180 0.97 -0.95 -10.71
C LEU A 180 0.98 -1.90 -11.92
N SER A 181 2.04 -2.68 -12.09
CA SER A 181 2.12 -3.68 -13.18
C SER A 181 1.20 -4.89 -12.91
N LEU A 182 0.88 -5.66 -13.96
CA LEU A 182 0.12 -6.92 -13.79
C LEU A 182 0.86 -7.94 -12.91
N LYS A 183 2.20 -7.97 -12.96
CA LYS A 183 3.00 -8.81 -12.07
C LYS A 183 2.91 -8.31 -10.61
N GLY A 184 3.01 -7.00 -10.42
CA GLY A 184 2.83 -6.35 -9.11
C GLY A 184 1.43 -6.59 -8.55
N LEU A 185 0.40 -6.47 -9.38
CA LEU A 185 -0.98 -6.78 -9.00
C LEU A 185 -1.13 -8.26 -8.60
N ARG A 186 -0.60 -9.19 -9.40
CA ARG A 186 -0.63 -10.61 -9.04
C ARG A 186 0.01 -10.86 -7.69
N TYR A 187 1.19 -10.31 -7.46
CA TYR A 187 1.91 -10.46 -6.19
C TYR A 187 1.10 -9.88 -5.01
N LEU A 188 0.53 -8.68 -5.19
CA LEU A 188 -0.36 -8.06 -4.21
C LEU A 188 -1.54 -8.97 -3.86
N LEU A 189 -2.23 -9.48 -4.88
CA LEU A 189 -3.39 -10.35 -4.70
C LEU A 189 -3.02 -11.69 -4.04
N GLU A 190 -1.90 -12.30 -4.42
CA GLU A 190 -1.38 -13.52 -3.84
C GLU A 190 -1.04 -13.36 -2.35
N LYS A 191 -0.32 -12.28 -2.01
CA LYS A 191 0.11 -12.01 -0.63
C LYS A 191 -0.99 -11.57 0.32
N THR A 192 -2.11 -11.11 -0.23
CA THR A 192 -3.27 -10.68 0.56
C THR A 192 -4.43 -11.67 0.55
N PHE A 193 -4.38 -12.71 -0.30
CA PHE A 193 -5.43 -13.71 -0.39
C PHE A 193 -5.49 -14.58 0.87
N ASN A 194 -6.67 -14.73 1.45
CA ASN A 194 -6.90 -15.47 2.71
C ASN A 194 -6.00 -15.02 3.87
N THR A 195 -5.70 -13.74 3.95
CA THR A 195 -4.92 -13.14 5.03
C THR A 195 -5.72 -12.09 5.79
N LYS A 196 -5.20 -11.68 6.96
CA LYS A 196 -5.75 -10.56 7.75
C LYS A 196 -5.18 -9.20 7.34
N ILE A 197 -4.43 -9.13 6.23
CA ILE A 197 -3.90 -7.85 5.73
C ILE A 197 -5.10 -7.00 5.27
N PRO A 198 -5.25 -5.79 5.81
CA PRO A 198 -6.33 -4.89 5.40
C PRO A 198 -6.26 -4.58 3.90
N PHE A 199 -7.40 -4.63 3.21
CA PHE A 199 -7.49 -4.38 1.78
C PHE A 199 -8.63 -3.39 1.46
N ALA A 200 -8.29 -2.20 0.97
CA ALA A 200 -9.24 -1.11 0.79
C ALA A 200 -10.19 -1.29 -0.41
N THR A 201 -9.86 -2.21 -1.35
CA THR A 201 -10.63 -2.39 -2.57
C THR A 201 -11.56 -3.59 -2.46
N PRO A 202 -12.89 -3.42 -2.63
CA PRO A 202 -13.84 -4.53 -2.68
C PRO A 202 -13.55 -5.50 -3.82
N GLU A 203 -13.92 -6.77 -3.65
CA GLU A 203 -13.57 -7.86 -4.56
C GLU A 203 -14.04 -7.63 -6.01
N PHE A 204 -15.26 -7.11 -6.19
CA PHE A 204 -15.74 -6.74 -7.52
C PHE A 204 -14.88 -5.64 -8.17
N ASN A 205 -14.46 -4.64 -7.41
CA ASN A 205 -13.58 -3.58 -7.93
C ASN A 205 -12.17 -4.10 -8.23
N ILE A 206 -11.68 -5.13 -7.52
CA ILE A 206 -10.43 -5.83 -7.87
C ILE A 206 -10.57 -6.52 -9.24
N TRP A 207 -11.71 -7.19 -9.49
CA TRP A 207 -12.01 -7.77 -10.79
C TRP A 207 -11.99 -6.72 -11.90
N GLU A 208 -12.77 -5.64 -11.75
CA GLU A 208 -12.83 -4.56 -12.73
C GLU A 208 -11.46 -3.92 -13.00
N TYR A 209 -10.68 -3.71 -11.95
CA TYR A 209 -9.33 -3.17 -12.05
C TYR A 209 -8.40 -4.13 -12.81
N SER A 210 -8.42 -5.42 -12.48
CA SER A 210 -7.62 -6.46 -13.13
C SER A 210 -7.96 -6.58 -14.61
N LEU A 211 -9.26 -6.60 -14.93
CA LEU A 211 -9.78 -6.64 -16.30
C LEU A 211 -9.33 -5.42 -17.10
N THR A 212 -9.52 -4.20 -16.55
CA THR A 212 -9.13 -2.95 -17.21
C THR A 212 -7.64 -2.91 -17.51
N LYS A 213 -6.79 -3.33 -16.58
CA LYS A 213 -5.34 -3.41 -16.79
C LYS A 213 -4.94 -4.42 -17.87
N ALA A 214 -5.57 -5.60 -17.89
CA ALA A 214 -5.32 -6.58 -18.93
C ALA A 214 -5.73 -6.06 -20.31
N ILE A 215 -6.93 -5.46 -20.42
CA ILE A 215 -7.42 -4.88 -21.67
C ILE A 215 -6.48 -3.77 -22.17
N ARG A 216 -6.07 -2.83 -21.30
CA ARG A 216 -5.13 -1.75 -21.66
C ARG A 216 -3.79 -2.28 -22.14
N LYS A 217 -3.28 -3.35 -21.55
CA LYS A 217 -2.03 -3.98 -21.98
C LYS A 217 -2.13 -4.53 -23.42
N VAL A 218 -3.24 -5.14 -23.76
CA VAL A 218 -3.45 -5.79 -25.06
C VAL A 218 -3.91 -4.80 -26.14
N MET A 219 -4.89 -3.95 -25.83
CA MET A 219 -5.55 -3.07 -26.83
C MET A 219 -4.78 -1.81 -27.18
N LYS A 220 -3.95 -1.28 -26.30
CA LYS A 220 -3.14 -0.03 -26.49
C LYS A 220 -3.92 1.24 -26.87
N LYS A 221 -5.20 1.14 -27.24
CA LYS A 221 -6.08 2.26 -27.62
C LYS A 221 -7.22 2.39 -26.61
N GLU A 222 -7.28 3.53 -25.92
CA GLU A 222 -8.26 3.77 -24.84
C GLU A 222 -9.71 3.76 -25.34
N THR A 223 -9.96 4.09 -26.62
CA THR A 223 -11.28 3.98 -27.25
C THR A 223 -11.80 2.54 -27.27
N LEU A 224 -10.94 1.57 -27.64
CA LEU A 224 -11.29 0.15 -27.63
C LEU A 224 -11.45 -0.38 -26.19
N VAL A 225 -10.61 0.09 -25.27
CA VAL A 225 -10.75 -0.25 -23.84
C VAL A 225 -12.13 0.13 -23.32
N LYS A 226 -12.55 1.37 -23.56
CA LYS A 226 -13.89 1.86 -23.16
C LYS A 226 -15.02 1.07 -23.84
N GLU A 227 -14.87 0.73 -25.11
CA GLU A 227 -15.88 -0.04 -25.85
C GLU A 227 -16.07 -1.45 -25.28
N ILE A 228 -14.97 -2.16 -24.99
CA ILE A 228 -15.01 -3.50 -24.37
C ILE A 228 -15.66 -3.43 -22.98
N LEU A 229 -15.27 -2.48 -22.16
CA LEU A 229 -15.83 -2.31 -20.82
C LEU A 229 -17.32 -1.94 -20.84
N ASN A 230 -17.75 -1.10 -21.79
CA ASN A 230 -19.16 -0.72 -21.93
C ASN A 230 -20.03 -1.88 -22.42
N LYS A 231 -19.50 -2.72 -23.34
CA LYS A 231 -20.20 -3.90 -23.85
C LYS A 231 -20.15 -5.08 -22.87
N ASN A 232 -19.31 -5.02 -21.82
CA ASN A 232 -19.02 -6.13 -20.91
C ASN A 232 -18.71 -7.45 -21.66
N SER A 233 -17.98 -7.39 -22.77
CA SER A 233 -17.73 -8.55 -23.62
C SER A 233 -16.47 -8.36 -24.47
N PHE A 234 -15.78 -9.46 -24.76
CA PHE A 234 -14.68 -9.51 -25.75
C PHE A 234 -15.14 -9.67 -27.20
N SER A 235 -16.42 -9.42 -27.51
CA SER A 235 -17.00 -9.62 -28.84
C SER A 235 -16.34 -8.85 -29.97
N ILE A 236 -15.62 -7.77 -29.67
CA ILE A 236 -14.88 -6.97 -30.66
C ILE A 236 -13.41 -7.35 -30.78
N CYS A 237 -12.95 -8.30 -29.95
CA CYS A 237 -11.57 -8.78 -29.96
C CYS A 237 -11.40 -9.91 -30.97
N ASN A 238 -10.25 -9.94 -31.63
CA ASN A 238 -9.88 -11.09 -32.44
C ASN A 238 -9.38 -12.26 -31.56
N PRO A 239 -9.27 -13.51 -32.11
CA PRO A 239 -8.87 -14.68 -31.30
C PRO A 239 -7.53 -14.53 -30.61
N GLN A 240 -6.53 -13.92 -31.25
CA GLN A 240 -5.21 -13.68 -30.65
C GLN A 240 -5.28 -12.72 -29.46
N GLN A 241 -6.07 -11.65 -29.57
CA GLN A 241 -6.29 -10.71 -28.49
C GLN A 241 -7.00 -11.37 -27.30
N ILE A 242 -7.97 -12.24 -27.55
CA ILE A 242 -8.65 -13.01 -26.50
C ILE A 242 -7.66 -13.94 -25.80
N GLU A 243 -6.79 -14.61 -26.52
CA GLU A 243 -5.75 -15.46 -25.94
C GLU A 243 -4.77 -14.65 -25.07
N GLU A 244 -4.30 -13.49 -25.55
CA GLU A 244 -3.44 -12.59 -24.77
C GLU A 244 -4.14 -12.07 -23.50
N LEU A 245 -5.43 -11.74 -23.58
CA LEU A 245 -6.23 -11.32 -22.42
C LEU A 245 -6.36 -12.47 -21.40
N ASN A 246 -6.62 -13.68 -21.85
CA ASN A 246 -6.67 -14.86 -20.99
C ASN A 246 -5.33 -15.13 -20.32
N LEU A 247 -4.21 -15.01 -21.02
CA LEU A 247 -2.87 -15.13 -20.45
C LEU A 247 -2.59 -14.06 -19.37
N CYS A 248 -3.12 -12.85 -19.53
CA CYS A 248 -2.99 -11.78 -18.55
C CYS A 248 -3.87 -12.01 -17.32
N LEU A 249 -5.10 -12.52 -17.49
CA LEU A 249 -6.09 -12.63 -16.42
C LEU A 249 -6.00 -13.94 -15.63
N THR A 250 -5.68 -15.06 -16.27
CA THR A 250 -5.60 -16.37 -15.61
C THR A 250 -4.74 -16.36 -14.32
N PRO A 251 -3.56 -15.71 -14.27
CA PRO A 251 -2.78 -15.66 -13.04
C PRO A 251 -3.40 -14.84 -11.91
N LEU A 252 -4.40 -14.01 -12.21
CA LEU A 252 -5.04 -13.10 -11.25
C LEU A 252 -6.32 -13.70 -10.68
N ILE A 253 -7.13 -14.36 -11.52
CA ILE A 253 -8.47 -14.83 -11.17
C ILE A 253 -8.50 -15.88 -10.07
N SER A 254 -7.42 -16.63 -9.87
CA SER A 254 -7.27 -17.57 -8.77
C SER A 254 -7.23 -16.90 -7.39
N TYR A 255 -6.90 -15.61 -7.36
CA TYR A 255 -6.84 -14.78 -6.16
C TYR A 255 -8.02 -13.80 -6.05
N ILE A 256 -9.07 -13.94 -6.87
CA ILE A 256 -10.29 -13.12 -6.83
C ILE A 256 -11.47 -14.01 -6.45
N ASP A 257 -12.13 -13.70 -5.33
CA ASP A 257 -13.20 -14.53 -4.79
C ASP A 257 -14.58 -14.06 -5.27
N LEU A 258 -15.19 -14.82 -6.18
CA LEU A 258 -16.53 -14.54 -6.70
C LEU A 258 -17.62 -14.62 -5.63
N ASN A 259 -17.43 -15.36 -4.53
CA ASN A 259 -18.41 -15.43 -3.45
C ASN A 259 -18.65 -14.09 -2.79
N ARG A 260 -17.69 -13.16 -2.87
CA ARG A 260 -17.74 -11.81 -2.30
C ARG A 260 -18.38 -10.77 -3.22
N MET A 261 -18.73 -11.15 -4.44
CA MET A 261 -19.46 -10.32 -5.39
C MET A 261 -20.95 -10.62 -5.29
N ASN A 262 -21.82 -9.65 -5.60
CA ASN A 262 -23.24 -9.95 -5.66
C ASN A 262 -23.61 -10.68 -6.98
N ALA A 263 -24.74 -11.41 -6.97
CA ALA A 263 -25.15 -12.21 -8.11
C ALA A 263 -25.36 -11.40 -9.42
N LYS A 264 -25.78 -10.12 -9.29
CA LYS A 264 -25.94 -9.22 -10.44
C LYS A 264 -24.59 -8.83 -11.05
N GLU A 265 -23.60 -8.51 -10.22
CA GLU A 265 -22.23 -8.23 -10.65
C GLU A 265 -21.65 -9.43 -11.42
N ILE A 266 -21.79 -10.65 -10.87
CA ILE A 266 -21.31 -11.86 -11.52
C ILE A 266 -22.01 -12.06 -12.87
N LYS A 267 -23.35 -12.03 -12.90
CA LYS A 267 -24.14 -12.30 -14.12
C LYS A 267 -23.87 -11.27 -15.22
N GLN A 268 -23.81 -9.99 -14.88
CA GLN A 268 -23.79 -8.91 -15.87
C GLN A 268 -22.39 -8.41 -16.22
N GLN A 269 -21.40 -8.58 -15.33
CA GLN A 269 -20.10 -7.94 -15.47
C GLN A 269 -18.90 -8.89 -15.34
N VAL A 270 -19.10 -10.13 -14.94
CA VAL A 270 -18.03 -11.14 -14.86
C VAL A 270 -18.24 -12.26 -15.87
N ALA A 271 -19.40 -12.92 -15.82
CA ALA A 271 -19.72 -14.06 -16.66
C ALA A 271 -19.60 -13.79 -18.17
N PRO A 272 -20.01 -12.62 -18.71
CA PRO A 272 -19.96 -12.37 -20.15
C PRO A 272 -18.56 -12.36 -20.76
N PHE A 273 -17.52 -12.25 -19.95
CA PHE A 273 -16.13 -12.30 -20.42
C PHE A 273 -15.59 -13.73 -20.62
N ASN A 274 -16.31 -14.76 -20.13
CA ASN A 274 -15.96 -16.19 -20.25
C ASN A 274 -14.56 -16.55 -19.71
N ILE A 275 -14.08 -15.82 -18.69
CA ILE A 275 -12.77 -16.07 -18.07
C ILE A 275 -12.86 -17.18 -17.01
N TYR A 276 -13.97 -17.23 -16.29
CA TYR A 276 -14.27 -18.31 -15.34
C TYR A 276 -15.08 -19.40 -16.03
N SER A 277 -14.84 -20.66 -15.67
CA SER A 277 -15.64 -21.77 -16.19
C SER A 277 -17.09 -21.68 -15.68
N ASP A 278 -18.03 -22.18 -16.48
CA ASP A 278 -19.46 -22.26 -16.12
C ASP A 278 -19.66 -23.02 -14.80
N LYS A 279 -18.88 -24.09 -14.59
CA LYS A 279 -18.89 -24.85 -13.33
C LYS A 279 -18.55 -23.94 -12.15
N LYS A 280 -17.47 -23.15 -12.24
CA LYS A 280 -17.06 -22.23 -11.15
C LYS A 280 -18.14 -21.20 -10.84
N ILE A 281 -18.78 -20.65 -11.87
CA ILE A 281 -19.87 -19.69 -11.71
C ILE A 281 -21.10 -20.36 -11.10
N SER A 282 -21.45 -21.58 -11.52
CA SER A 282 -22.56 -22.35 -10.97
C SER A 282 -22.32 -22.70 -9.49
N ASP A 283 -21.11 -23.14 -9.13
CA ASP A 283 -20.73 -23.45 -7.75
C ASP A 283 -20.92 -22.21 -6.85
N VAL A 284 -20.52 -21.02 -7.34
CA VAL A 284 -20.71 -19.76 -6.60
C VAL A 284 -22.19 -19.43 -6.40
N TYR A 285 -23.03 -19.62 -7.42
CA TYR A 285 -24.47 -19.41 -7.26
C TYR A 285 -25.10 -20.41 -6.28
N TYR A 286 -24.63 -21.66 -6.30
CA TYR A 286 -25.06 -22.68 -5.36
C TYR A 286 -24.71 -22.34 -3.92
N SER A 287 -23.44 -21.97 -3.65
CA SER A 287 -22.99 -21.52 -2.33
C SER A 287 -23.79 -20.31 -1.83
N LYS A 288 -24.11 -19.37 -2.72
CA LYS A 288 -24.94 -18.21 -2.38
C LYS A 288 -26.39 -18.62 -2.05
N ALA A 289 -26.95 -19.57 -2.76
CA ALA A 289 -28.30 -20.09 -2.52
C ALA A 289 -28.39 -20.80 -1.17
N LEU A 290 -27.36 -21.54 -0.78
CA LEU A 290 -27.26 -22.21 0.53
C LEU A 290 -26.96 -21.25 1.68
N ASN A 291 -26.69 -19.98 1.39
CA ASN A 291 -26.26 -18.99 2.38
C ASN A 291 -25.02 -19.43 3.19
N GLU A 292 -24.08 -20.12 2.55
CA GLU A 292 -22.82 -20.52 3.18
C GLU A 292 -22.08 -19.31 3.76
N GLU A 293 -21.53 -19.48 4.95
CA GLU A 293 -20.71 -18.42 5.58
C GLU A 293 -19.40 -18.23 4.82
N LEU A 294 -19.05 -16.98 4.55
CA LEU A 294 -17.75 -16.65 4.02
C LEU A 294 -16.77 -16.55 5.17
N GLU A 295 -15.94 -17.58 5.35
CA GLU A 295 -14.99 -17.65 6.47
C GLU A 295 -13.92 -16.58 6.40
N PHE A 296 -13.51 -16.19 5.18
CA PHE A 296 -12.41 -15.22 4.99
C PHE A 296 -12.80 -14.10 4.06
N ILE A 297 -12.50 -12.90 4.50
CA ILE A 297 -12.43 -11.69 3.68
C ILE A 297 -10.96 -11.44 3.39
N ARG A 298 -10.65 -10.86 2.24
CA ARG A 298 -9.33 -10.32 1.97
C ARG A 298 -9.07 -9.14 2.92
N GLY A 299 -8.51 -9.43 4.08
CA GLY A 299 -8.18 -8.46 5.11
C GLY A 299 -9.37 -7.71 5.72
N ALA A 300 -9.09 -6.82 6.65
CA ALA A 300 -10.06 -5.83 7.13
C ALA A 300 -10.21 -4.74 6.05
N PRO A 301 -11.43 -4.27 5.77
CA PRO A 301 -11.60 -3.18 4.82
C PRO A 301 -10.95 -1.92 5.40
N ILE A 302 -10.10 -1.28 4.61
CA ILE A 302 -9.60 0.05 4.95
C ILE A 302 -10.34 1.07 4.10
N PHE A 303 -10.82 2.08 4.77
CA PHE A 303 -11.48 3.25 4.22
C PHE A 303 -10.75 4.50 4.69
N LYS A 304 -11.08 5.64 4.10
CA LYS A 304 -10.64 6.96 4.54
C LYS A 304 -11.85 7.73 5.05
N TRP A 305 -11.63 8.63 5.99
CA TRP A 305 -12.66 9.59 6.37
C TRP A 305 -12.94 10.53 5.21
N LYS A 306 -14.22 10.76 4.90
CA LYS A 306 -14.62 11.72 3.86
C LYS A 306 -14.25 13.12 4.30
N ASN A 307 -13.47 13.79 3.48
CA ASN A 307 -13.20 15.23 3.64
C ASN A 307 -14.18 16.00 2.76
N ASN A 308 -15.18 16.65 3.37
CA ASN A 308 -16.20 17.40 2.64
C ASN A 308 -15.71 18.79 2.16
N GLY A 309 -14.39 19.00 2.07
CA GLY A 309 -13.71 20.14 1.41
C GLY A 309 -14.06 21.56 1.88
N MET A 310 -15.21 21.77 2.47
CA MET A 310 -15.72 23.10 2.91
C MET A 310 -16.04 23.20 4.39
N ASN A 311 -15.95 22.11 5.15
CA ASN A 311 -16.34 22.13 6.56
C ASN A 311 -15.14 22.45 7.47
N LYS A 312 -15.12 23.65 8.02
CA LYS A 312 -14.21 24.03 9.14
C LYS A 312 -14.57 23.31 10.45
N LEU A 313 -15.41 22.30 10.43
CA LEU A 313 -15.98 21.64 11.61
C LEU A 313 -15.10 20.49 12.09
N PHE A 314 -14.38 19.87 11.16
CA PHE A 314 -13.39 18.82 11.45
C PHE A 314 -12.22 18.89 10.45
N ASN A 315 -11.10 18.27 10.81
CA ASN A 315 -9.91 18.14 9.97
C ASN A 315 -9.63 16.68 9.68
N VAL A 316 -9.52 16.36 8.40
CA VAL A 316 -9.02 15.07 7.88
C VAL A 316 -7.75 15.38 7.09
N PRO A 317 -6.55 15.03 7.61
CA PRO A 317 -5.29 15.19 6.88
C PRO A 317 -5.29 14.44 5.54
N ASN A 318 -4.35 14.76 4.65
CA ASN A 318 -4.26 14.19 3.29
C ASN A 318 -4.18 12.66 3.24
N ASN A 319 -3.70 12.00 4.30
CA ASN A 319 -3.70 10.53 4.37
C ASN A 319 -5.12 9.95 4.54
N GLY A 320 -6.08 10.73 5.03
CA GLY A 320 -7.48 10.35 5.20
C GLY A 320 -7.76 9.39 6.36
N PHE A 321 -6.75 8.92 7.10
CA PHE A 321 -6.94 7.93 8.16
C PHE A 321 -7.25 8.54 9.53
N THR A 322 -6.89 9.79 9.73
CA THR A 322 -7.13 10.50 11.00
C THR A 322 -8.24 11.51 10.83
N VAL A 323 -9.05 11.68 11.86
CA VAL A 323 -10.06 12.75 11.95
C VAL A 323 -9.97 13.44 13.28
N THR A 324 -10.02 14.77 13.28
CA THR A 324 -10.05 15.61 14.49
C THR A 324 -11.23 16.56 14.41
N ALA A 325 -12.09 16.57 15.41
CA ALA A 325 -13.26 17.45 15.44
C ALA A 325 -12.94 18.80 16.12
N PHE A 326 -13.41 19.89 15.52
CA PHE A 326 -13.38 21.24 16.07
C PHE A 326 -14.69 21.66 16.73
N ILE A 327 -15.76 20.93 16.46
CA ILE A 327 -17.06 20.98 17.13
C ILE A 327 -17.60 19.56 17.22
N GLN A 328 -18.75 19.37 17.85
CA GLN A 328 -19.42 18.06 17.77
C GLN A 328 -19.93 17.79 16.36
N GLU A 329 -19.43 16.75 15.71
CA GLU A 329 -19.74 16.44 14.31
C GLU A 329 -19.63 14.96 14.02
N SER A 330 -20.37 14.50 12.99
CA SER A 330 -20.29 13.13 12.48
C SER A 330 -19.55 13.08 11.15
N VAL A 331 -18.66 12.10 10.99
CA VAL A 331 -17.82 11.92 9.81
C VAL A 331 -17.97 10.52 9.27
N LEU A 332 -18.22 10.41 7.96
CA LEU A 332 -18.40 9.14 7.26
C LEU A 332 -17.07 8.63 6.70
N GLY A 333 -16.94 7.32 6.67
CA GLY A 333 -15.95 6.66 5.81
C GLY A 333 -16.37 6.70 4.33
N ASP A 334 -15.40 6.57 3.43
CA ASP A 334 -15.62 6.58 1.96
C ASP A 334 -15.99 5.19 1.41
N LEU A 335 -16.06 4.17 2.27
CA LEU A 335 -16.42 2.80 1.93
C LEU A 335 -17.90 2.54 2.20
N ILE A 336 -18.54 1.82 1.27
CA ILE A 336 -19.91 1.31 1.45
C ILE A 336 -19.83 -0.21 1.55
N PHE A 337 -20.28 -0.74 2.68
CA PHE A 337 -20.50 -2.17 2.86
C PHE A 337 -21.85 -2.57 2.28
N LYS A 338 -21.85 -3.57 1.41
CA LYS A 338 -23.06 -4.11 0.79
C LYS A 338 -22.90 -5.61 0.56
N GLY A 339 -24.03 -6.29 0.34
CA GLY A 339 -24.06 -7.73 0.08
C GLY A 339 -24.02 -8.57 1.36
N LYS A 340 -23.27 -9.67 1.35
CA LYS A 340 -23.27 -10.67 2.43
C LYS A 340 -21.92 -10.84 3.12
N GLY A 341 -21.06 -9.82 3.10
CA GLY A 341 -19.71 -9.88 3.69
C GLY A 341 -19.71 -9.79 5.21
N VAL A 342 -18.67 -10.36 5.81
CA VAL A 342 -18.30 -10.14 7.21
C VAL A 342 -17.07 -9.22 7.21
N TYR A 343 -17.11 -8.13 7.96
CA TYR A 343 -16.09 -7.08 7.93
C TYR A 343 -15.61 -6.77 9.35
N GLU A 344 -14.32 -6.46 9.45
CA GLU A 344 -13.68 -6.07 10.71
C GLU A 344 -12.68 -4.96 10.46
N TRP A 345 -12.71 -3.90 11.26
CA TRP A 345 -11.72 -2.82 11.20
C TRP A 345 -11.51 -2.20 12.57
N ASN A 346 -10.37 -1.52 12.71
CA ASN A 346 -9.91 -0.95 13.98
C ASN A 346 -9.92 0.56 13.95
N ILE A 347 -10.28 1.17 15.08
CA ILE A 347 -10.16 2.59 15.32
C ILE A 347 -9.39 2.81 16.62
N LEU A 348 -8.25 3.51 16.52
CA LEU A 348 -7.47 3.97 17.66
C LEU A 348 -8.01 5.31 18.16
N ILE A 349 -8.21 5.42 19.46
CA ILE A 349 -8.62 6.65 20.13
C ILE A 349 -7.36 7.46 20.48
N GLU A 350 -6.93 8.34 19.60
CA GLU A 350 -5.71 9.15 19.84
C GLU A 350 -5.93 10.25 20.87
N LYS A 351 -7.17 10.80 20.94
CA LYS A 351 -7.56 11.77 21.96
C LYS A 351 -9.06 11.67 22.19
N LEU A 352 -9.47 11.64 23.45
CA LEU A 352 -10.86 11.60 23.88
C LEU A 352 -11.22 12.83 24.71
N ASN A 353 -11.83 13.84 24.06
CA ASN A 353 -12.50 14.94 24.74
C ASN A 353 -14.01 14.81 24.47
N ASN A 354 -14.81 14.81 25.51
CA ASN A 354 -16.25 14.58 25.40
C ASN A 354 -16.62 13.19 24.84
N LYS A 355 -17.89 12.98 24.62
CA LYS A 355 -18.45 11.71 24.17
C LYS A 355 -18.14 11.45 22.70
N VAL A 356 -17.72 10.25 22.40
CA VAL A 356 -17.41 9.79 21.04
C VAL A 356 -18.26 8.55 20.76
N TYR A 357 -18.76 8.43 19.53
CA TYR A 357 -19.53 7.30 19.04
C TYR A 357 -18.87 6.72 17.80
N ILE A 358 -18.78 5.39 17.73
CA ILE A 358 -18.08 4.66 16.67
C ILE A 358 -18.96 3.53 16.17
N GLY A 359 -19.13 3.40 14.86
CA GLY A 359 -19.92 2.30 14.27
C GLY A 359 -20.19 2.44 12.79
N ILE A 360 -21.43 2.17 12.41
CA ILE A 360 -21.92 2.20 11.03
C ILE A 360 -23.22 2.99 10.94
N CYS A 361 -23.53 3.51 9.75
CA CYS A 361 -24.82 4.14 9.46
C CYS A 361 -25.34 3.75 8.09
N ASP A 362 -26.64 3.93 7.88
CA ASP A 362 -27.25 3.81 6.55
C ASP A 362 -26.60 4.82 5.58
N ILE A 363 -26.43 4.44 4.31
CA ILE A 363 -25.84 5.30 3.29
C ILE A 363 -26.67 6.55 2.99
N ASN A 364 -27.97 6.51 3.26
CA ASN A 364 -28.90 7.62 3.06
C ASN A 364 -29.06 8.50 4.31
N VAL A 365 -28.24 8.29 5.35
CA VAL A 365 -28.33 9.08 6.58
C VAL A 365 -28.12 10.56 6.29
N SER A 366 -29.06 11.38 6.77
CA SER A 366 -28.91 12.83 6.73
C SER A 366 -28.16 13.28 7.98
N LEU A 367 -26.95 13.81 7.80
CA LEU A 367 -26.13 14.36 8.89
C LEU A 367 -26.60 15.81 9.18
N ASN A 368 -27.80 15.97 9.72
CA ASN A 368 -28.33 17.29 10.07
C ASN A 368 -27.75 17.78 11.41
N LYS A 369 -27.40 19.07 11.48
CA LYS A 369 -26.77 19.73 12.64
C LYS A 369 -27.61 19.74 13.93
N ASN A 370 -28.85 19.30 13.89
CA ASN A 370 -29.78 19.36 15.02
C ASN A 370 -29.99 18.02 15.75
N ASP A 371 -29.29 16.96 15.33
CA ASP A 371 -29.42 15.67 15.99
C ASP A 371 -28.39 15.50 17.13
N GLN A 372 -28.81 14.80 18.18
CA GLN A 372 -28.10 14.70 19.49
C GLN A 372 -26.76 13.94 19.44
N GLY A 373 -25.97 14.10 18.39
CA GLY A 373 -24.55 13.73 18.37
C GLY A 373 -24.21 12.33 17.93
N TYR A 374 -25.17 11.47 17.57
CA TYR A 374 -24.88 10.16 16.97
C TYR A 374 -25.90 9.79 15.88
N HIS A 375 -25.41 9.07 14.88
CA HIS A 375 -26.22 8.54 13.78
C HIS A 375 -25.88 7.04 13.57
N GLY A 376 -26.90 6.24 13.21
CA GLY A 376 -26.71 4.82 12.88
C GLY A 376 -26.64 3.87 14.07
N TRP A 377 -25.88 2.81 13.94
CA TRP A 377 -25.64 1.75 14.92
C TRP A 377 -24.24 1.92 15.50
N VAL A 378 -24.13 2.48 16.69
CA VAL A 378 -22.86 2.94 17.23
C VAL A 378 -22.64 2.53 18.69
N LEU A 379 -21.37 2.36 19.05
CA LEU A 379 -20.87 2.23 20.41
C LEU A 379 -20.43 3.60 20.91
N GLY A 380 -20.93 4.05 22.06
CA GLY A 380 -20.48 5.25 22.75
C GLY A 380 -19.31 4.98 23.70
N SER A 381 -18.46 6.00 23.89
CA SER A 381 -17.33 5.92 24.82
C SER A 381 -17.74 5.64 26.27
N ASP A 382 -19.00 5.87 26.61
CA ASP A 382 -19.60 5.55 27.90
C ASP A 382 -19.94 4.05 28.09
N GLY A 383 -19.78 3.21 27.04
CA GLY A 383 -20.01 1.78 27.10
C GLY A 383 -21.43 1.35 26.76
N TYR A 384 -22.26 2.24 26.20
CA TYR A 384 -23.56 1.93 25.68
C TYR A 384 -23.56 1.82 24.16
N VAL A 385 -24.43 0.96 23.61
CA VAL A 385 -24.75 0.95 22.18
C VAL A 385 -26.00 1.76 21.92
N TYR A 386 -26.02 2.47 20.77
CA TYR A 386 -27.05 3.45 20.42
C TYR A 386 -27.59 3.20 19.02
N HIS A 387 -28.91 3.31 18.87
CA HIS A 387 -29.60 3.31 17.58
C HIS A 387 -31.00 3.95 17.73
N GLU A 388 -31.44 4.81 16.80
CA GLU A 388 -32.77 5.42 16.74
C GLU A 388 -33.28 6.01 18.08
N LYS A 389 -32.43 6.78 18.77
CA LYS A 389 -32.69 7.37 20.08
C LYS A 389 -32.88 6.36 21.22
N LYS A 390 -32.62 5.07 20.99
CA LYS A 390 -32.55 4.04 22.00
C LYS A 390 -31.12 3.74 22.38
N TRP A 391 -30.90 3.35 23.61
CA TRP A 391 -29.59 2.94 24.11
C TRP A 391 -29.71 1.72 25.03
N LYS A 392 -28.63 0.93 25.05
CA LYS A 392 -28.54 -0.25 25.89
C LYS A 392 -27.12 -0.36 26.45
N TRP A 393 -27.02 -0.73 27.72
CA TRP A 393 -25.73 -1.03 28.32
C TRP A 393 -25.07 -2.22 27.61
N TYR A 394 -23.82 -2.01 27.17
CA TYR A 394 -23.07 -3.00 26.39
C TYR A 394 -21.74 -3.38 27.05
N ASP A 395 -21.36 -2.70 28.15
CA ASP A 395 -20.15 -2.96 28.92
C ASP A 395 -18.84 -2.88 28.10
N ALA A 396 -18.77 -1.97 27.15
CA ALA A 396 -17.62 -1.75 26.28
C ALA A 396 -17.15 -0.30 26.33
N LYS A 397 -16.85 0.20 27.54
CA LYS A 397 -16.27 1.55 27.71
C LYS A 397 -14.91 1.63 27.05
N PHE A 398 -14.61 2.75 26.41
CA PHE A 398 -13.29 3.05 25.87
C PHE A 398 -12.83 4.46 26.20
N LYS A 399 -11.53 4.65 26.24
CA LYS A 399 -10.84 5.91 26.60
C LYS A 399 -9.70 6.21 25.63
N GLU A 400 -9.02 7.31 25.84
CA GLU A 400 -7.79 7.66 25.10
C GLU A 400 -6.74 6.55 25.20
N GLY A 401 -6.13 6.21 24.07
CA GLY A 401 -5.18 5.11 23.91
C GLY A 401 -5.82 3.76 23.60
N ASP A 402 -7.13 3.59 23.77
CA ASP A 402 -7.81 2.32 23.48
C ASP A 402 -8.03 2.11 21.98
N LYS A 403 -8.07 0.83 21.59
CA LYS A 403 -8.43 0.38 20.25
C LYS A 403 -9.83 -0.22 20.26
N VAL A 404 -10.71 0.35 19.45
CA VAL A 404 -12.07 -0.18 19.22
C VAL A 404 -12.10 -0.92 17.89
N THR A 405 -12.51 -2.19 17.92
CA THR A 405 -12.72 -3.02 16.71
C THR A 405 -14.21 -3.16 16.46
N ILE A 406 -14.65 -2.92 15.23
CA ILE A 406 -16.02 -3.11 14.77
C ILE A 406 -16.10 -4.43 14.00
N HIS A 407 -17.02 -5.32 14.39
CA HIS A 407 -17.28 -6.61 13.74
C HIS A 407 -18.66 -6.55 13.08
N LEU A 408 -18.70 -6.33 11.77
CA LEU A 408 -19.93 -6.20 10.98
C LEU A 408 -20.18 -7.46 10.18
N ASN A 409 -21.36 -8.07 10.36
CA ASN A 409 -21.82 -9.19 9.53
C ASN A 409 -23.02 -8.73 8.69
N MET A 410 -22.79 -8.39 7.44
CA MET A 410 -23.82 -7.94 6.50
C MET A 410 -24.75 -9.08 6.07
N LYS A 411 -24.33 -10.35 6.15
CA LYS A 411 -25.19 -11.50 5.85
C LYS A 411 -26.34 -11.61 6.85
N ASN A 412 -26.00 -11.45 8.14
CA ASN A 412 -26.95 -11.62 9.24
C ASN A 412 -27.53 -10.26 9.72
N GLY A 413 -27.08 -9.14 9.14
CA GLY A 413 -27.47 -7.80 9.57
C GLY A 413 -27.09 -7.50 11.03
N THR A 414 -25.92 -7.98 11.49
CA THR A 414 -25.51 -7.88 12.88
C THR A 414 -24.17 -7.16 13.05
N CYS A 415 -23.97 -6.55 14.23
CA CYS A 415 -22.73 -5.89 14.58
C CYS A 415 -22.33 -6.23 16.03
N ALA A 416 -21.03 -6.31 16.27
CA ALA A 416 -20.44 -6.42 17.58
C ALA A 416 -19.21 -5.51 17.70
N PHE A 417 -18.76 -5.26 18.92
CA PHE A 417 -17.58 -4.45 19.18
C PHE A 417 -16.58 -5.17 20.08
N SER A 418 -15.30 -4.83 19.89
CA SER A 418 -14.25 -5.18 20.86
C SER A 418 -13.57 -3.89 21.32
N VAL A 419 -13.13 -3.87 22.57
CA VAL A 419 -12.23 -2.85 23.11
C VAL A 419 -10.96 -3.55 23.55
N ASN A 420 -9.80 -3.14 23.02
CA ASN A 420 -8.50 -3.76 23.29
C ASN A 420 -8.51 -5.28 23.13
N ASN A 421 -9.10 -5.77 22.02
CA ASN A 421 -9.28 -7.18 21.66
C ASN A 421 -10.25 -7.97 22.56
N ILE A 422 -10.92 -7.35 23.54
CA ILE A 422 -11.97 -8.00 24.34
C ILE A 422 -13.29 -7.87 23.62
N ARG A 423 -13.70 -8.93 22.93
CA ARG A 423 -14.95 -8.97 22.16
C ARG A 423 -16.17 -9.08 23.06
N LYS A 424 -17.17 -8.26 22.79
CA LYS A 424 -18.48 -8.31 23.43
C LYS A 424 -19.49 -9.07 22.54
N PRO A 425 -20.61 -9.55 23.13
CA PRO A 425 -21.65 -10.24 22.35
C PRO A 425 -22.22 -9.39 21.21
N THR A 426 -22.70 -10.04 20.16
CA THR A 426 -23.41 -9.40 19.07
C THR A 426 -24.63 -8.63 19.58
N VAL A 427 -24.87 -7.42 19.06
CA VAL A 427 -26.07 -6.65 19.38
C VAL A 427 -27.25 -7.21 18.60
N SER A 428 -28.02 -8.09 19.23
CA SER A 428 -29.07 -8.89 18.58
C SER A 428 -30.33 -8.09 18.20
N GLU A 429 -30.50 -6.90 18.77
CA GLU A 429 -31.70 -6.07 18.57
C GLU A 429 -31.61 -5.15 17.36
N TRP A 430 -30.43 -5.09 16.73
CA TRP A 430 -30.20 -4.25 15.58
C TRP A 430 -30.60 -4.93 14.28
N ASN A 431 -31.37 -4.19 13.47
CA ASN A 431 -31.67 -4.55 12.09
C ASN A 431 -30.85 -3.62 11.19
N ILE A 432 -29.71 -4.09 10.73
CA ILE A 432 -28.77 -3.30 9.97
C ILE A 432 -29.19 -3.26 8.50
N SER A 433 -29.19 -2.07 7.90
CA SER A 433 -29.52 -1.86 6.50
C SER A 433 -28.62 -2.66 5.56
N SER A 434 -29.11 -2.99 4.37
CA SER A 434 -28.39 -3.73 3.33
C SER A 434 -27.19 -2.98 2.75
N GLN A 435 -27.07 -1.68 3.00
CA GLN A 435 -25.96 -0.83 2.61
C GLN A 435 -25.63 0.15 3.74
N VAL A 436 -24.42 0.06 4.25
CA VAL A 436 -23.97 0.92 5.35
C VAL A 436 -22.56 1.44 5.09
N SER A 437 -22.24 2.57 5.73
CA SER A 437 -20.90 3.16 5.74
C SER A 437 -20.36 3.23 7.17
N PRO A 438 -19.04 3.18 7.38
CA PRO A 438 -18.43 3.52 8.66
C PRO A 438 -18.79 4.95 9.05
N ILE A 439 -19.04 5.17 10.33
CA ILE A 439 -19.30 6.49 10.89
C ILE A 439 -18.61 6.65 12.23
N VAL A 440 -18.16 7.86 12.50
CA VAL A 440 -17.79 8.32 13.83
C VAL A 440 -18.47 9.65 14.11
N SER A 441 -18.93 9.84 15.35
CA SER A 441 -19.40 11.12 15.84
C SER A 441 -18.49 11.56 16.98
N LEU A 442 -17.81 12.69 16.80
CA LEU A 442 -16.75 13.16 17.70
C LEU A 442 -17.21 14.39 18.45
N GLY A 443 -16.92 14.45 19.75
CA GLY A 443 -16.99 15.67 20.53
C GLY A 443 -15.78 16.58 20.24
N TYR A 444 -15.91 17.86 20.56
CA TYR A 444 -14.87 18.89 20.39
C TYR A 444 -13.50 18.42 20.89
N GLY A 445 -12.48 18.56 20.05
CA GLY A 445 -11.09 18.23 20.35
C GLY A 445 -10.75 16.74 20.38
N SER A 446 -11.71 15.84 20.11
CA SER A 446 -11.44 14.42 20.00
C SER A 446 -10.75 14.09 18.68
N LYS A 447 -9.87 13.08 18.71
CA LYS A 447 -9.06 12.64 17.57
C LYS A 447 -9.04 11.11 17.47
N LEU A 448 -9.41 10.60 16.31
CA LEU A 448 -9.46 9.16 16.02
C LEU A 448 -8.64 8.82 14.79
N ARG A 449 -8.08 7.60 14.76
CA ARG A 449 -7.34 7.08 13.61
C ARG A 449 -7.81 5.66 13.25
N ILE A 450 -7.99 5.41 11.95
CA ILE A 450 -8.19 4.07 11.39
C ILE A 450 -6.86 3.33 11.40
N GLU A 451 -6.84 2.07 11.87
CA GLU A 451 -5.66 1.19 11.91
C GLU A 451 -5.79 -0.02 10.99
#